data_41731c36d3b6b1791c4c8555355ba20d
#
_entry.id   41731c36d3b6b1791c4c8555355ba20d
#
_cell.length_a   1.000
_cell.length_b   1.000
_cell.length_c   1.000
_cell.angle_alpha   90.00
_cell.angle_beta   90.00
_cell.angle_gamma   90.00
#
_symmetry.space_group_name_H-M   'P 1'
#
loop_
_entity.id
_entity.type
_entity.pdbx_description
1 polymer ?
#
loop_
_entity_poly.entity_id
_entity_poly.type
_entity_poly.pdbx_seq_one_letter_code
_entity_poly.pdbx_strand_id
1 'polypeptide(L)'
;RDIFAQSWYQGGLSVIDFTDSANPVEIAFFDRGPIHEDALILGGYWSSYWYQGRIYATEIVRGLDVLTLTPSEHLSTNEIAAAALANQGATFNPQQQQPVTWPADPVVARAYLDQLTRSSGTPADLAVQVEAFLSILQNPAMSAIDLSSALAGLTSTLDAMDHRSAKGLSGLLRQLIIQHQTTLAGVSDDSRASPLASALD
;
A
#
# COMPACT_ATOMS: atom_id res chain seq x y z
N ARG A 1 -5.20 -3.06 5.53
CA ARG A 1 -6.39 -2.36 6.05
C ARG A 1 -7.55 -2.58 5.09
N ASP A 2 -8.73 -2.63 5.63
CA ASP A 2 -9.98 -2.72 4.87
C ASP A 2 -10.55 -1.30 4.75
N ILE A 3 -10.27 -0.65 3.61
CA ILE A 3 -10.65 0.75 3.36
C ILE A 3 -11.59 0.79 2.16
N PHE A 4 -12.65 1.57 2.25
CA PHE A 4 -13.54 1.82 1.14
C PHE A 4 -13.93 3.30 0.99
N ALA A 5 -14.28 3.70 -0.22
CA ALA A 5 -14.83 5.00 -0.52
C ALA A 5 -16.36 4.87 -0.63
N GLN A 6 -17.08 5.74 0.05
CA GLN A 6 -18.54 5.77 0.12
C GLN A 6 -19.08 7.10 -0.36
N SER A 7 -20.05 7.06 -1.26
CA SER A 7 -20.82 8.22 -1.73
C SER A 7 -22.09 8.41 -0.92
N TRP A 8 -22.39 9.65 -0.52
CA TRP A 8 -23.50 10.01 0.35
C TRP A 8 -24.46 11.04 -0.29
N TYR A 9 -24.53 11.09 -1.62
CA TYR A 9 -25.25 12.17 -2.32
C TYR A 9 -24.71 13.54 -1.90
N GLN A 10 -25.59 14.40 -1.35
CA GLN A 10 -25.22 15.73 -0.87
C GLN A 10 -24.34 15.73 0.39
N GLY A 11 -24.20 14.59 1.05
CA GLY A 11 -23.24 14.41 2.14
C GLY A 11 -21.79 14.20 1.66
N GLY A 12 -21.54 14.32 0.35
CA GLY A 12 -20.20 14.21 -0.19
C GLY A 12 -19.71 12.78 -0.36
N LEU A 13 -18.42 12.58 -0.11
CA LEU A 13 -17.72 11.32 -0.19
C LEU A 13 -16.90 11.12 1.08
N SER A 14 -17.00 9.94 1.67
CA SER A 14 -16.18 9.50 2.79
C SER A 14 -15.21 8.40 2.38
N VAL A 15 -14.02 8.40 2.95
CA VAL A 15 -13.09 7.25 2.92
C VAL A 15 -13.03 6.69 4.33
N ILE A 16 -13.42 5.45 4.49
CA ILE A 16 -13.63 4.82 5.79
C ILE A 16 -12.68 3.64 5.95
N ASP A 17 -11.95 3.61 7.06
CA ASP A 17 -11.21 2.44 7.53
C ASP A 17 -12.17 1.54 8.32
N PHE A 18 -12.37 0.37 7.79
CA PHE A 18 -13.27 -0.66 8.31
C PHE A 18 -12.51 -1.87 8.87
N THR A 19 -11.21 -1.73 9.08
CA THR A 19 -10.33 -2.81 9.56
C THR A 19 -10.80 -3.36 10.92
N ASP A 20 -11.25 -2.46 11.82
CA ASP A 20 -12.04 -2.81 12.98
C ASP A 20 -13.51 -2.49 12.69
N SER A 21 -14.28 -3.51 12.32
CA SER A 21 -15.69 -3.34 11.95
C SER A 21 -16.60 -2.91 13.09
N ALA A 22 -16.16 -3.04 14.33
CA ALA A 22 -16.88 -2.54 15.50
C ALA A 22 -16.64 -1.05 15.74
N ASN A 23 -15.53 -0.51 15.23
CA ASN A 23 -15.10 0.89 15.38
C ASN A 23 -14.59 1.45 14.04
N PRO A 24 -15.46 1.64 13.03
CA PRO A 24 -15.05 2.21 11.76
C PRO A 24 -14.65 3.67 11.95
N VAL A 25 -13.62 4.12 11.20
CA VAL A 25 -13.08 5.47 11.29
C VAL A 25 -13.11 6.13 9.91
N GLU A 26 -13.71 7.32 9.82
CA GLU A 26 -13.56 8.16 8.64
C GLU A 26 -12.14 8.73 8.61
N ILE A 27 -11.36 8.39 7.58
CA ILE A 27 -9.95 8.77 7.45
C ILE A 27 -9.71 9.87 6.43
N ALA A 28 -10.68 10.14 5.58
CA ALA A 28 -10.71 11.26 4.64
C ALA A 28 -12.14 11.51 4.18
N PHE A 29 -12.42 12.73 3.77
CA PHE A 29 -13.70 13.11 3.17
C PHE A 29 -13.52 14.19 2.09
N PHE A 30 -14.51 14.32 1.24
CA PHE A 30 -14.61 15.42 0.29
C PHE A 30 -16.07 15.80 0.08
N ASP A 31 -16.38 17.10 0.20
CA ASP A 31 -17.70 17.68 -0.08
C ASP A 31 -17.54 19.01 -0.81
N ARG A 32 -18.42 19.26 -1.76
CA ARG A 32 -18.51 20.52 -2.51
C ARG A 32 -19.56 21.48 -1.99
N GLY A 33 -20.31 21.06 -0.98
CA GLY A 33 -21.46 21.81 -0.52
C GLY A 33 -22.68 21.71 -1.45
N PRO A 34 -23.78 22.38 -1.12
CA PRO A 34 -25.04 22.28 -1.82
C PRO A 34 -24.97 22.83 -3.26
N ILE A 35 -25.85 22.31 -4.12
CA ILE A 35 -26.03 22.83 -5.48
C ILE A 35 -26.68 24.20 -5.46
N HIS A 36 -27.60 24.44 -4.52
CA HIS A 36 -28.30 25.69 -4.32
C HIS A 36 -28.49 25.94 -2.82
N GLU A 37 -28.31 27.19 -2.39
CA GLU A 37 -28.36 27.56 -0.96
C GLU A 37 -29.74 27.42 -0.35
N ASP A 38 -30.79 27.81 -1.12
CA ASP A 38 -32.18 27.96 -0.63
C ASP A 38 -33.14 26.88 -1.17
N ALA A 39 -32.70 26.04 -2.11
CA ALA A 39 -33.55 25.03 -2.73
C ALA A 39 -32.93 23.62 -2.62
N LEU A 40 -33.76 22.65 -2.21
CA LEU A 40 -33.39 21.26 -2.21
C LEU A 40 -33.33 20.75 -3.65
N ILE A 41 -32.13 20.69 -4.21
CA ILE A 41 -31.85 20.14 -5.53
C ILE A 41 -31.10 18.83 -5.36
N LEU A 42 -31.50 17.80 -6.08
CA LEU A 42 -30.80 16.53 -6.10
C LEU A 42 -29.39 16.73 -6.66
N GLY A 43 -28.38 16.33 -5.90
CA GLY A 43 -26.96 16.50 -6.25
C GLY A 43 -26.07 15.65 -5.36
N GLY A 44 -24.78 15.87 -5.48
CA GLY A 44 -23.76 15.16 -4.75
C GLY A 44 -23.33 13.85 -5.40
N TYR A 45 -22.59 13.04 -4.68
CA TYR A 45 -21.95 11.88 -5.27
C TYR A 45 -22.90 10.67 -5.36
N TRP A 46 -23.03 10.17 -6.59
CA TRP A 46 -23.80 8.97 -6.90
C TRP A 46 -23.02 7.70 -6.62
N SER A 47 -21.75 7.65 -7.09
CA SER A 47 -20.87 6.49 -6.96
C SER A 47 -19.41 6.90 -6.85
N SER A 48 -18.60 6.05 -6.22
CA SER A 48 -17.17 6.24 -6.07
C SER A 48 -16.43 4.92 -6.21
N TYR A 49 -15.29 4.95 -6.92
CA TYR A 49 -14.46 3.77 -7.19
C TYR A 49 -12.99 4.13 -7.02
N TRP A 50 -12.28 3.33 -6.24
CA TRP A 50 -10.84 3.47 -6.14
C TRP A 50 -10.14 2.65 -7.22
N TYR A 51 -9.25 3.30 -7.97
CA TYR A 51 -8.47 2.67 -9.03
C TYR A 51 -7.13 3.39 -9.20
N GLN A 52 -6.04 2.61 -9.20
CA GLN A 52 -4.66 3.09 -9.39
C GLN A 52 -4.31 4.33 -8.56
N GLY A 53 -4.59 4.30 -7.25
CA GLY A 53 -4.26 5.36 -6.31
C GLY A 53 -5.17 6.60 -6.37
N ARG A 54 -6.27 6.54 -7.09
CA ARG A 54 -7.24 7.63 -7.23
C ARG A 54 -8.66 7.17 -6.95
N ILE A 55 -9.49 8.10 -6.51
CA ILE A 55 -10.93 7.87 -6.36
C ILE A 55 -11.63 8.59 -7.52
N TYR A 56 -12.35 7.82 -8.32
CA TYR A 56 -13.21 8.32 -9.39
C TYR A 56 -14.63 8.38 -8.88
N ALA A 57 -15.19 9.58 -8.77
CA ALA A 57 -16.49 9.80 -8.18
C ALA A 57 -17.41 10.56 -9.13
N THR A 58 -18.61 10.01 -9.38
CA THR A 58 -19.61 10.66 -10.24
C THR A 58 -20.50 11.54 -9.40
N GLU A 59 -20.53 12.83 -9.71
CA GLU A 59 -21.41 13.81 -9.10
C GLU A 59 -22.59 14.05 -10.04
N ILE A 60 -23.80 14.00 -9.50
CA ILE A 60 -25.07 13.96 -10.27
C ILE A 60 -25.21 15.15 -11.21
N VAL A 61 -24.82 16.33 -10.76
CA VAL A 61 -25.01 17.60 -11.52
C VAL A 61 -23.72 18.11 -12.12
N ARG A 62 -22.57 17.86 -11.47
CA ARG A 62 -21.28 18.47 -11.81
C ARG A 62 -20.37 17.53 -12.60
N GLY A 63 -20.74 16.25 -12.79
CA GLY A 63 -20.04 15.30 -13.62
C GLY A 63 -19.06 14.41 -12.86
N LEU A 64 -17.82 14.26 -13.33
CA LEU A 64 -16.82 13.35 -12.78
C LEU A 64 -15.73 14.11 -12.03
N ASP A 65 -15.48 13.69 -10.80
CA ASP A 65 -14.31 14.10 -10.03
C ASP A 65 -13.28 12.99 -9.97
N VAL A 66 -12.01 13.38 -10.04
CA VAL A 66 -10.87 12.49 -9.82
C VAL A 66 -10.10 13.03 -8.61
N LEU A 67 -10.19 12.30 -7.51
CA LEU A 67 -9.66 12.72 -6.22
C LEU A 67 -8.42 11.92 -5.85
N THR A 68 -7.52 12.56 -5.11
CA THR A 68 -6.35 11.92 -4.49
C THR A 68 -6.43 12.07 -2.99
N LEU A 69 -5.96 11.04 -2.27
CA LEU A 69 -5.83 11.09 -0.82
C LEU A 69 -4.67 12.00 -0.41
N THR A 70 -4.83 12.71 0.69
CA THR A 70 -3.76 13.49 1.34
C THR A 70 -3.40 12.86 2.67
N PRO A 71 -2.13 12.96 3.12
CA PRO A 71 -1.72 12.42 4.42
C PRO A 71 -2.49 13.06 5.57
N SER A 72 -2.78 12.25 6.60
CA SER A 72 -3.43 12.65 7.84
C SER A 72 -2.89 11.84 9.01
N GLU A 73 -3.41 12.07 10.21
CA GLU A 73 -3.10 11.23 11.37
C GLU A 73 -3.52 9.76 11.19
N HIS A 74 -4.50 9.49 10.33
CA HIS A 74 -5.02 8.15 10.06
C HIS A 74 -4.42 7.49 8.82
N LEU A 75 -3.73 8.26 7.96
CA LEU A 75 -3.24 7.81 6.66
C LEU A 75 -1.89 8.46 6.33
N SER A 76 -0.83 7.66 6.35
CA SER A 76 0.52 8.14 6.06
C SER A 76 0.79 8.29 4.57
N THR A 77 1.85 9.04 4.23
CA THR A 77 2.38 9.15 2.86
C THR A 77 2.77 7.77 2.30
N ASN A 78 3.36 6.90 3.14
CA ASN A 78 3.73 5.55 2.71
C ASN A 78 2.51 4.69 2.42
N GLU A 79 1.44 4.82 3.20
CA GLU A 79 0.19 4.08 2.96
C GLU A 79 -0.48 4.51 1.65
N ILE A 80 -0.49 5.81 1.35
CA ILE A 80 -1.02 6.33 0.08
C ILE A 80 -0.18 5.83 -1.10
N ALA A 81 1.14 5.90 -1.00
CA ALA A 81 2.05 5.42 -2.02
C ALA A 81 1.94 3.90 -2.22
N ALA A 82 1.87 3.13 -1.13
CA ALA A 82 1.65 1.68 -1.19
C ALA A 82 0.32 1.33 -1.84
N ALA A 83 -0.77 2.04 -1.50
CA ALA A 83 -2.07 1.84 -2.11
C ALA A 83 -2.04 2.03 -3.63
N ALA A 84 -1.26 2.99 -4.13
CA ALA A 84 -1.11 3.24 -5.57
C ALA A 84 -0.40 2.10 -6.33
N LEU A 85 0.35 1.23 -5.62
CA LEU A 85 1.00 0.06 -6.22
C LEU A 85 0.09 -1.17 -6.32
N ALA A 86 -1.15 -1.08 -5.90
CA ALA A 86 -2.07 -2.21 -5.95
C ALA A 86 -2.23 -2.74 -7.37
N ASN A 87 -2.11 -4.06 -7.53
CA ASN A 87 -2.26 -4.71 -8.82
C ASN A 87 -3.74 -4.86 -9.17
N GLN A 88 -4.26 -3.92 -9.92
CA GLN A 88 -5.65 -3.90 -10.40
C GLN A 88 -5.75 -4.22 -11.91
N GLY A 89 -4.61 -4.36 -12.60
CA GLY A 89 -4.58 -4.57 -14.05
C GLY A 89 -5.03 -3.37 -14.87
N ALA A 90 -5.08 -3.54 -16.18
CA ALA A 90 -5.55 -2.52 -17.13
C ALA A 90 -7.08 -2.39 -17.14
N THR A 91 -7.78 -3.44 -16.77
CA THR A 91 -9.24 -3.49 -16.66
C THR A 91 -9.61 -4.03 -15.29
N PHE A 92 -10.35 -3.27 -14.53
CA PHE A 92 -10.76 -3.62 -13.18
C PHE A 92 -12.25 -3.32 -12.99
N ASN A 93 -13.01 -4.31 -12.54
CA ASN A 93 -14.41 -4.12 -12.15
C ASN A 93 -14.54 -4.20 -10.62
N PRO A 94 -14.64 -3.08 -9.91
CA PRO A 94 -14.71 -3.07 -8.45
C PRO A 94 -15.96 -3.77 -7.90
N GLN A 95 -17.02 -3.90 -8.70
CA GLN A 95 -18.24 -4.58 -8.29
C GLN A 95 -18.08 -6.12 -8.22
N GLN A 96 -17.05 -6.68 -8.84
CA GLN A 96 -16.74 -8.12 -8.75
C GLN A 96 -16.01 -8.46 -7.44
N GLN A 97 -15.62 -7.48 -6.65
CA GLN A 97 -14.92 -7.66 -5.35
C GLN A 97 -13.69 -8.57 -5.46
N GLN A 98 -12.95 -8.43 -6.55
CA GLN A 98 -11.73 -9.21 -6.75
C GLN A 98 -10.69 -8.82 -5.68
N PRO A 99 -10.01 -9.80 -5.07
CA PRO A 99 -8.93 -9.51 -4.13
C PRO A 99 -7.84 -8.68 -4.80
N VAL A 100 -7.48 -7.58 -4.18
CA VAL A 100 -6.38 -6.71 -4.61
C VAL A 100 -5.10 -7.19 -3.96
N THR A 101 -4.01 -7.27 -4.72
CA THR A 101 -2.69 -7.66 -4.24
C THR A 101 -1.68 -6.54 -4.45
N TRP A 102 -0.62 -6.55 -3.64
CA TRP A 102 0.46 -5.58 -3.72
C TRP A 102 1.78 -6.27 -4.06
N PRO A 103 2.65 -5.62 -4.83
CA PRO A 103 3.99 -6.12 -5.06
C PRO A 103 4.81 -6.13 -3.76
N ALA A 104 5.85 -6.95 -3.72
CA ALA A 104 6.87 -6.83 -2.70
C ALA A 104 7.70 -5.58 -2.98
N ASP A 105 7.43 -4.50 -2.26
CA ASP A 105 8.06 -3.20 -2.43
C ASP A 105 8.38 -2.58 -1.05
N PRO A 106 9.53 -1.91 -0.89
CA PRO A 106 9.90 -1.24 0.36
C PRO A 106 8.86 -0.25 0.87
N VAL A 107 8.13 0.44 -0.01
CA VAL A 107 7.08 1.38 0.43
C VAL A 107 5.90 0.65 1.07
N VAL A 108 5.60 -0.56 0.63
CA VAL A 108 4.55 -1.40 1.26
C VAL A 108 5.01 -1.86 2.67
N ALA A 109 6.32 -2.14 2.85
CA ALA A 109 6.87 -2.42 4.17
C ALA A 109 6.74 -1.21 5.11
N ARG A 110 7.06 -0.01 4.63
CA ARG A 110 6.89 1.24 5.38
C ARG A 110 5.43 1.53 5.72
N ALA A 111 4.51 1.24 4.81
CA ALA A 111 3.08 1.38 5.08
C ALA A 111 2.61 0.47 6.22
N TYR A 112 3.05 -0.79 6.27
CA TYR A 112 2.78 -1.68 7.41
C TYR A 112 3.42 -1.17 8.71
N LEU A 113 4.64 -0.66 8.64
CA LEU A 113 5.34 -0.08 9.79
C LEU A 113 4.58 1.14 10.35
N ASP A 114 4.12 2.04 9.50
CA ASP A 114 3.32 3.21 9.90
C ASP A 114 2.02 2.79 10.61
N GLN A 115 1.36 1.75 10.12
CA GLN A 115 0.17 1.18 10.77
C GLN A 115 0.50 0.62 12.16
N LEU A 116 1.62 -0.07 12.30
CA LEU A 116 2.09 -0.58 13.58
C LEU A 116 2.43 0.55 14.55
N THR A 117 3.12 1.58 14.08
CA THR A 117 3.51 2.73 14.91
C THR A 117 2.29 3.48 15.46
N ARG A 118 1.17 3.51 14.74
CA ARG A 118 -0.10 4.05 15.25
C ARG A 118 -0.79 3.14 16.25
N SER A 119 -0.46 1.85 16.27
CA SER A 119 -1.04 0.90 17.22
C SER A 119 -0.30 0.92 18.56
N SER A 120 -0.99 0.57 19.64
CA SER A 120 -0.36 0.39 20.95
C SER A 120 0.49 -0.87 20.99
N GLY A 121 1.60 -0.85 21.76
CA GLY A 121 2.44 -2.03 22.00
C GLY A 121 3.50 -2.30 20.93
N THR A 122 3.71 -1.38 19.98
CA THR A 122 4.81 -1.49 19.02
C THR A 122 6.15 -1.22 19.71
N PRO A 123 7.17 -2.11 19.54
CA PRO A 123 8.51 -1.86 20.08
C PRO A 123 9.11 -0.55 19.53
N ALA A 124 9.71 0.27 20.39
CA ALA A 124 10.21 1.59 20.03
C ALA A 124 11.34 1.56 18.97
N ASP A 125 12.09 0.47 18.92
CA ASP A 125 13.22 0.26 17.99
C ASP A 125 12.83 -0.47 16.69
N LEU A 126 11.58 -0.93 16.56
CA LEU A 126 11.12 -1.68 15.39
C LEU A 126 11.30 -0.87 14.10
N ALA A 127 10.99 0.41 14.12
CA ALA A 127 11.15 1.28 12.96
C ALA A 127 12.61 1.35 12.49
N VAL A 128 13.53 1.49 13.43
CA VAL A 128 14.98 1.53 13.14
C VAL A 128 15.44 0.18 12.55
N GLN A 129 14.98 -0.91 13.12
CA GLN A 129 15.33 -2.27 12.63
C GLN A 129 14.80 -2.52 11.21
N VAL A 130 13.55 -2.13 10.91
CA VAL A 130 12.97 -2.27 9.57
C VAL A 130 13.72 -1.43 8.54
N GLU A 131 13.98 -0.16 8.83
CA GLU A 131 14.72 0.72 7.92
C GLU A 131 16.17 0.27 7.71
N ALA A 132 16.83 -0.22 8.75
CA ALA A 132 18.16 -0.83 8.62
C ALA A 132 18.12 -2.04 7.70
N PHE A 133 17.14 -2.92 7.86
CA PHE A 133 16.95 -4.08 6.98
C PHE A 133 16.69 -3.67 5.52
N LEU A 134 15.80 -2.71 5.28
CA LEU A 134 15.51 -2.22 3.93
C LEU A 134 16.74 -1.57 3.27
N SER A 135 17.59 -0.90 4.05
CA SER A 135 18.85 -0.33 3.57
C SER A 135 19.87 -1.40 3.20
N ILE A 136 19.98 -2.45 4.01
CA ILE A 136 20.84 -3.61 3.72
C ILE A 136 20.38 -4.32 2.45
N LEU A 137 19.09 -4.49 2.25
CA LEU A 137 18.51 -5.14 1.07
C LEU A 137 18.85 -4.41 -0.24
N GLN A 138 19.08 -3.10 -0.19
CA GLN A 138 19.47 -2.31 -1.36
C GLN A 138 20.97 -2.44 -1.71
N ASN A 139 21.77 -3.07 -0.86
CA ASN A 139 23.19 -3.27 -1.09
C ASN A 139 23.44 -4.55 -1.91
N PRO A 140 23.86 -4.46 -3.19
CA PRO A 140 24.07 -5.63 -4.04
C PRO A 140 25.24 -6.53 -3.59
N ALA A 141 26.10 -6.04 -2.68
CA ALA A 141 27.23 -6.82 -2.15
C ALA A 141 26.83 -7.71 -0.96
N MET A 142 25.62 -7.60 -0.44
CA MET A 142 25.16 -8.42 0.70
C MET A 142 24.89 -9.86 0.29
N SER A 143 25.40 -10.79 1.10
CA SER A 143 25.15 -12.21 0.87
C SER A 143 23.73 -12.60 1.32
N ALA A 144 23.20 -13.66 0.70
CA ALA A 144 21.92 -14.23 1.08
C ALA A 144 21.89 -14.69 2.55
N ILE A 145 23.03 -15.11 3.10
CA ILE A 145 23.17 -15.56 4.49
C ILE A 145 23.02 -14.36 5.44
N ASP A 146 23.68 -13.23 5.14
CA ASP A 146 23.61 -12.04 5.98
C ASP A 146 22.20 -11.47 5.99
N LEU A 147 21.54 -11.40 4.84
CA LEU A 147 20.14 -10.99 4.71
C LEU A 147 19.18 -11.91 5.50
N SER A 148 19.37 -13.22 5.41
CA SER A 148 18.54 -14.18 6.13
C SER A 148 18.72 -14.08 7.64
N SER A 149 19.95 -13.83 8.09
CA SER A 149 20.26 -13.65 9.51
C SER A 149 19.65 -12.36 10.07
N ALA A 150 19.76 -11.26 9.34
CA ALA A 150 19.12 -9.99 9.70
C ALA A 150 17.58 -10.11 9.74
N LEU A 151 17.00 -10.85 8.79
CA LEU A 151 15.56 -11.09 8.74
C LEU A 151 15.06 -11.92 9.93
N ALA A 152 15.81 -12.94 10.37
CA ALA A 152 15.34 -13.91 11.39
C ALA A 152 14.98 -13.22 12.71
N GLY A 153 15.82 -12.30 13.21
CA GLY A 153 15.53 -11.53 14.41
C GLY A 153 14.30 -10.64 14.27
N LEU A 154 14.21 -9.91 13.15
CA LEU A 154 13.13 -8.98 12.87
C LEU A 154 11.77 -9.71 12.71
N THR A 155 11.74 -10.80 11.96
CA THR A 155 10.51 -11.58 11.78
C THR A 155 10.08 -12.28 13.04
N SER A 156 11.00 -12.71 13.90
CA SER A 156 10.66 -13.29 15.22
C SER A 156 9.91 -12.28 16.09
N THR A 157 10.35 -11.01 16.11
CA THR A 157 9.66 -9.94 16.82
C THR A 157 8.26 -9.69 16.24
N LEU A 158 8.16 -9.58 14.90
CA LEU A 158 6.89 -9.31 14.22
C LEU A 158 5.89 -10.47 14.36
N ASP A 159 6.35 -11.71 14.25
CA ASP A 159 5.49 -12.90 14.34
C ASP A 159 4.93 -13.10 15.76
N ALA A 160 5.65 -12.61 16.80
CA ALA A 160 5.18 -12.61 18.19
C ALA A 160 4.09 -11.55 18.46
N MET A 161 3.93 -10.55 17.59
CA MET A 161 2.91 -9.52 17.75
C MET A 161 1.56 -10.04 17.26
N ASP A 162 0.51 -9.91 18.09
CA ASP A 162 -0.86 -10.22 17.65
C ASP A 162 -1.48 -9.01 16.92
N HIS A 163 -0.93 -8.68 15.77
CA HIS A 163 -1.37 -7.58 14.95
C HIS A 163 -1.31 -7.94 13.46
N ARG A 164 -2.39 -7.64 12.71
CA ARG A 164 -2.50 -7.94 11.26
C ARG A 164 -1.35 -7.36 10.45
N SER A 165 -0.99 -6.10 10.72
CA SER A 165 0.09 -5.41 9.99
C SER A 165 1.47 -5.99 10.32
N ALA A 166 1.71 -6.52 11.52
CA ALA A 166 2.95 -7.19 11.87
C ALA A 166 3.13 -8.48 11.04
N LYS A 167 2.08 -9.28 10.95
CA LYS A 167 2.06 -10.50 10.13
C LYS A 167 2.25 -10.17 8.64
N GLY A 168 1.60 -9.10 8.15
CA GLY A 168 1.77 -8.59 6.80
C GLY A 168 3.19 -8.13 6.52
N LEU A 169 3.79 -7.36 7.41
CA LEU A 169 5.17 -6.89 7.30
C LEU A 169 6.16 -8.06 7.32
N SER A 170 6.02 -9.00 8.26
CA SER A 170 6.86 -10.20 8.33
C SER A 170 6.83 -11.00 7.02
N GLY A 171 5.65 -11.24 6.46
CA GLY A 171 5.50 -11.91 5.16
C GLY A 171 6.13 -11.15 4.01
N LEU A 172 5.95 -9.82 3.96
CA LEU A 172 6.50 -8.96 2.92
C LEU A 172 8.04 -8.92 2.95
N LEU A 173 8.65 -8.83 4.13
CA LEU A 173 10.10 -8.82 4.28
C LEU A 173 10.73 -10.11 3.74
N ARG A 174 10.08 -11.27 3.97
CA ARG A 174 10.51 -12.54 3.36
C ARG A 174 10.41 -12.53 1.83
N GLN A 175 9.35 -11.95 1.27
CA GLN A 175 9.18 -11.83 -0.18
C GLN A 175 10.24 -10.91 -0.80
N LEU A 176 10.58 -9.80 -0.15
CA LEU A 176 11.64 -8.89 -0.61
C LEU A 176 13.00 -9.57 -0.71
N ILE A 177 13.36 -10.46 0.22
CA ILE A 177 14.59 -11.26 0.12
C ILE A 177 14.55 -12.20 -1.09
N ILE A 178 13.45 -12.93 -1.28
CA ILE A 178 13.30 -13.84 -2.41
C ILE A 178 13.46 -13.08 -3.72
N GLN A 179 12.83 -11.93 -3.85
CA GLN A 179 12.94 -11.07 -5.03
C GLN A 179 14.38 -10.59 -5.25
N HIS A 180 15.07 -10.15 -4.19
CA HIS A 180 16.48 -9.72 -4.26
C HIS A 180 17.39 -10.86 -4.73
N GLN A 181 17.23 -12.06 -4.19
CA GLN A 181 18.00 -13.24 -4.58
C GLN A 181 17.76 -13.62 -6.05
N THR A 182 16.52 -13.54 -6.53
CA THR A 182 16.16 -13.82 -7.92
C THR A 182 16.80 -12.80 -8.87
N THR A 183 16.81 -11.53 -8.49
CA THR A 183 17.45 -10.46 -9.27
C THR A 183 18.96 -10.67 -9.38
N LEU A 184 19.63 -11.01 -8.28
CA LEU A 184 21.08 -11.32 -8.30
C LEU A 184 21.41 -12.55 -9.14
N ALA A 185 20.58 -13.60 -9.11
CA ALA A 185 20.76 -14.79 -9.93
C ALA A 185 20.61 -14.46 -11.44
N GLY A 186 19.62 -13.65 -11.83
CA GLY A 186 19.42 -13.19 -13.21
C GLY A 186 20.59 -12.36 -13.74
N VAL A 187 21.13 -11.45 -12.93
CA VAL A 187 22.32 -10.65 -13.31
C VAL A 187 23.54 -11.52 -13.50
N SER A 188 23.72 -12.60 -12.73
CA SER A 188 24.85 -13.53 -12.89
C SER A 188 24.78 -14.35 -14.17
N ASP A 189 23.59 -14.67 -14.66
CA ASP A 189 23.39 -15.40 -15.92
C ASP A 189 23.60 -14.50 -17.15
N ASP A 190 23.16 -13.26 -17.10
CA ASP A 190 23.35 -12.29 -18.20
C ASP A 190 24.85 -11.92 -18.37
N SER A 191 25.60 -11.84 -17.26
CA SER A 191 27.05 -11.60 -17.31
C SER A 191 27.85 -12.78 -17.88
N ARG A 192 27.30 -13.98 -17.89
CA ARG A 192 27.90 -15.19 -18.50
C ARG A 192 27.56 -15.33 -19.99
N ALA A 193 26.47 -14.73 -20.45
CA ALA A 193 26.02 -14.79 -21.84
C ALA A 193 26.79 -13.81 -22.76
N SER A 194 27.41 -12.76 -22.23
CA SER A 194 28.02 -11.68 -22.98
C SER A 194 29.41 -11.98 -23.63
N PRO A 195 30.24 -13.00 -23.24
CA PRO A 195 31.52 -13.25 -23.88
C PRO A 195 31.49 -14.12 -25.15
N LEU A 196 30.34 -14.71 -25.51
CA LEU A 196 30.29 -15.65 -26.66
C LEU A 196 29.85 -15.01 -27.98
N ALA A 197 29.40 -13.75 -27.98
CA ALA A 197 28.96 -13.07 -29.19
C ALA A 197 30.07 -12.30 -29.94
N SER A 198 31.25 -12.14 -29.36
CA SER A 198 32.37 -11.37 -29.97
C SER A 198 33.51 -12.21 -30.54
N ALA A 199 33.34 -13.53 -30.68
CA ALA A 199 34.38 -14.44 -31.18
C ALA A 199 34.08 -15.03 -32.57
N LEU A 200 33.10 -14.50 -33.32
CA LEU A 200 32.73 -14.94 -34.66
C LEU A 200 32.55 -13.77 -35.64
N ASP A 201 33.54 -12.85 -35.69
CA ASP A 201 33.76 -11.97 -36.84
C ASP A 201 35.26 -12.00 -37.24
#